data_e7835e62a5474bb8b6187b9383152e3f
#
_entry.id   e7835e62a5474bb8b6187b9383152e3f
#
_cell.length_a   1.000
_cell.length_b   1.000
_cell.length_c   1.000
_cell.angle_alpha   90.00
_cell.angle_beta   90.00
_cell.angle_gamma   90.00
#
_symmetry.space_group_name_H-M   'P 1'
#
loop_
_entity.id
_entity.type
_entity.pdbx_description
1 polymer ?
#
loop_
_entity_poly.entity_id
_entity_poly.type
_entity_poly.pdbx_seq_one_letter_code
_entity_poly.pdbx_strand_id
1 'polypeptide(L)'
;MKTREKIIKESLSLFNENTFELSTTNLIAKRSDVLEGSLWYHFNSKNDLVSVHLGLFKDAFNEQRSHSQGDNPKNLILGIFSIYEVLWDYRYLMRDSFEQFSSDFPGLNKKIDGMNSEIDEWAKNTIIHAKDLGILHIKDSDIDSIVEISLIIGRHWLDYSMKKYPSKSNTYLRKKGINLLIKNFYPYLGPESKEIMDSLYESD
;
A
#
# COMPACT_ATOMS: atom_id res chain seq x y z
N MET A 1 -14.59 1.55 -20.80
CA MET A 1 -13.20 1.82 -20.37
C MET A 1 -12.35 1.93 -21.63
N LYS A 2 -11.52 2.97 -21.76
CA LYS A 2 -10.64 3.14 -22.93
C LYS A 2 -9.52 2.11 -22.91
N THR A 3 -8.98 1.74 -24.09
CA THR A 3 -7.90 0.72 -24.22
C THR A 3 -6.73 0.98 -23.28
N ARG A 4 -6.24 2.22 -23.22
CA ARG A 4 -5.14 2.60 -22.35
C ARG A 4 -5.44 2.36 -20.87
N GLU A 5 -6.63 2.71 -20.40
CA GLU A 5 -7.07 2.50 -19.02
C GLU A 5 -7.16 1.00 -18.67
N LYS A 6 -7.63 0.18 -19.64
CA LYS A 6 -7.70 -1.27 -19.48
C LYS A 6 -6.31 -1.88 -19.31
N ILE A 7 -5.34 -1.47 -20.14
CA ILE A 7 -3.95 -1.92 -20.04
C ILE A 7 -3.34 -1.54 -18.67
N ILE A 8 -3.54 -0.30 -18.21
CA ILE A 8 -3.05 0.16 -16.89
C ILE A 8 -3.64 -0.71 -15.77
N LYS A 9 -4.95 -0.92 -15.76
CA LYS A 9 -5.63 -1.72 -14.74
C LYS A 9 -5.16 -3.18 -14.72
N GLU A 10 -5.12 -3.80 -15.88
CA GLU A 10 -4.76 -5.22 -15.99
C GLU A 10 -3.26 -5.46 -15.72
N SER A 11 -2.38 -4.52 -16.10
CA SER A 11 -0.96 -4.61 -15.75
C SER A 11 -0.74 -4.46 -14.25
N LEU A 12 -1.43 -3.55 -13.58
CA LEU A 12 -1.37 -3.41 -12.11
C LEU A 12 -1.82 -4.70 -11.42
N SER A 13 -2.94 -5.29 -11.85
CA SER A 13 -3.44 -6.55 -11.32
C SER A 13 -2.42 -7.68 -11.50
N LEU A 14 -1.85 -7.81 -12.70
CA LEU A 14 -0.84 -8.83 -13.01
C LEU A 14 0.43 -8.67 -12.19
N PHE A 15 0.95 -7.44 -12.04
CA PHE A 15 2.14 -7.18 -11.22
C PHE A 15 1.89 -7.51 -9.75
N ASN A 16 0.69 -7.27 -9.27
CA ASN A 16 0.29 -7.61 -7.92
C ASN A 16 0.08 -9.12 -7.68
N GLU A 17 -0.45 -9.84 -8.67
CA GLU A 17 -0.76 -11.28 -8.58
C GLU A 17 0.48 -12.14 -8.77
N ASN A 18 1.29 -11.76 -9.75
CA ASN A 18 2.55 -12.43 -10.08
C ASN A 18 3.72 -11.62 -9.50
N THR A 19 4.84 -11.60 -10.22
CA THR A 19 5.88 -10.58 -10.01
C THR A 19 5.93 -9.70 -11.25
N PHE A 20 6.59 -8.55 -11.15
CA PHE A 20 6.81 -7.67 -12.30
C PHE A 20 7.55 -8.42 -13.42
N GLU A 21 8.56 -9.22 -13.10
CA GLU A 21 9.38 -9.97 -14.04
C GLU A 21 8.55 -11.00 -14.81
N LEU A 22 7.70 -11.76 -14.13
CA LEU A 22 6.87 -12.81 -14.72
C LEU A 22 5.70 -12.27 -15.53
N SER A 23 5.33 -11.00 -15.36
CA SER A 23 4.25 -10.36 -16.11
C SER A 23 4.76 -9.81 -17.44
N THR A 24 4.78 -10.67 -18.46
CA THR A 24 5.22 -10.29 -19.81
C THR A 24 4.22 -9.36 -20.50
N THR A 25 4.69 -8.58 -21.49
CA THR A 25 3.84 -7.69 -22.30
C THR A 25 2.76 -8.46 -23.07
N ASN A 26 3.08 -9.66 -23.53
CA ASN A 26 2.11 -10.56 -24.16
C ASN A 26 1.00 -10.95 -23.17
N LEU A 27 1.35 -11.29 -21.94
CA LEU A 27 0.36 -11.62 -20.89
C LEU A 27 -0.52 -10.43 -20.54
N ILE A 28 0.06 -9.23 -20.45
CA ILE A 28 -0.68 -7.99 -20.21
C ILE A 28 -1.65 -7.70 -21.36
N ALA A 29 -1.19 -7.80 -22.60
CA ALA A 29 -2.02 -7.59 -23.80
C ALA A 29 -3.18 -8.59 -23.83
N LYS A 30 -2.92 -9.88 -23.63
CA LYS A 30 -3.94 -10.95 -23.57
C LYS A 30 -4.98 -10.67 -22.48
N ARG A 31 -4.56 -10.30 -21.27
CA ARG A 31 -5.47 -10.02 -20.17
C ARG A 31 -6.27 -8.72 -20.40
N SER A 32 -5.67 -7.77 -21.08
CA SER A 32 -6.33 -6.54 -21.52
C SER A 32 -7.25 -6.73 -22.73
N ASP A 33 -7.28 -7.93 -23.33
CA ASP A 33 -8.03 -8.25 -24.54
C ASP A 33 -7.70 -7.27 -25.69
N VAL A 34 -6.39 -7.08 -25.91
CA VAL A 34 -5.84 -6.26 -27.00
C VAL A 34 -4.69 -7.01 -27.68
N LEU A 35 -4.35 -6.61 -28.89
CA LEU A 35 -3.13 -7.07 -29.55
C LEU A 35 -1.90 -6.45 -28.87
N GLU A 36 -0.80 -7.17 -28.81
CA GLU A 36 0.45 -6.67 -28.22
C GLU A 36 0.94 -5.39 -28.93
N GLY A 37 0.71 -5.26 -30.23
CA GLY A 37 0.96 -4.01 -30.97
C GLY A 37 0.17 -2.80 -30.45
N SER A 38 -1.06 -3.01 -29.94
CA SER A 38 -1.84 -1.95 -29.32
C SER A 38 -1.27 -1.54 -27.97
N LEU A 39 -0.68 -2.47 -27.21
CA LEU A 39 0.03 -2.15 -25.98
C LEU A 39 1.22 -1.25 -26.28
N TRP A 40 2.04 -1.61 -27.26
CA TRP A 40 3.21 -0.83 -27.69
C TRP A 40 2.86 0.54 -28.28
N TYR A 41 1.67 0.69 -28.84
CA TYR A 41 1.18 2.00 -29.26
C TYR A 41 0.95 2.96 -28.09
N HIS A 42 0.54 2.44 -26.94
CA HIS A 42 0.24 3.24 -25.75
C HIS A 42 1.42 3.39 -24.77
N PHE A 43 2.35 2.43 -24.76
CA PHE A 43 3.46 2.36 -23.78
C PHE A 43 4.71 1.83 -24.48
N ASN A 44 5.81 2.57 -24.43
CA ASN A 44 7.06 2.17 -25.09
C ASN A 44 7.78 1.02 -24.34
N SER A 45 7.46 0.83 -23.06
CA SER A 45 8.10 -0.18 -22.20
C SER A 45 7.21 -0.56 -21.03
N LYS A 46 7.53 -1.67 -20.35
CA LYS A 46 6.92 -1.99 -19.04
C LYS A 46 7.23 -0.93 -17.98
N ASN A 47 8.37 -0.24 -18.07
CA ASN A 47 8.73 0.83 -17.15
C ASN A 47 7.81 2.04 -17.28
N ASP A 48 7.24 2.28 -18.46
CA ASP A 48 6.23 3.32 -18.64
C ASP A 48 4.95 3.01 -17.85
N LEU A 49 4.54 1.72 -17.84
CA LEU A 49 3.43 1.27 -16.99
C LEU A 49 3.72 1.48 -15.50
N VAL A 50 4.93 1.12 -15.06
CA VAL A 50 5.36 1.39 -13.66
C VAL A 50 5.32 2.88 -13.35
N SER A 51 5.79 3.72 -14.25
CA SER A 51 5.76 5.19 -14.06
C SER A 51 4.34 5.72 -13.92
N VAL A 52 3.38 5.16 -14.67
CA VAL A 52 1.95 5.49 -14.53
C VAL A 52 1.40 4.99 -13.19
N HIS A 53 1.71 3.75 -12.79
CA HIS A 53 1.27 3.21 -11.50
C HIS A 53 1.83 4.01 -10.32
N LEU A 54 3.08 4.46 -10.37
CA LEU A 54 3.66 5.35 -9.35
C LEU A 54 2.92 6.69 -9.27
N GLY A 55 2.52 7.27 -10.42
CA GLY A 55 1.68 8.48 -10.43
C GLY A 55 0.34 8.24 -9.77
N LEU A 56 -0.37 7.18 -10.15
CA LEU A 56 -1.67 6.81 -9.57
C LEU A 56 -1.57 6.47 -8.08
N PHE A 57 -0.51 5.78 -7.66
CA PHE A 57 -0.23 5.56 -6.25
C PHE A 57 -0.09 6.87 -5.50
N LYS A 58 0.70 7.81 -6.02
CA LYS A 58 0.94 9.10 -5.38
C LYS A 58 -0.36 9.91 -5.25
N ASP A 59 -1.18 9.92 -6.28
CA ASP A 59 -2.48 10.59 -6.26
C ASP A 59 -3.40 9.97 -5.20
N ALA A 60 -3.55 8.64 -5.18
CA ALA A 60 -4.36 7.92 -4.21
C ALA A 60 -3.84 8.10 -2.77
N PHE A 61 -2.51 8.03 -2.57
CA PHE A 61 -1.90 8.25 -1.27
C PHE A 61 -2.16 9.67 -0.75
N ASN A 62 -2.00 10.69 -1.61
CA ASN A 62 -2.24 12.08 -1.25
C ASN A 62 -3.72 12.34 -0.94
N GLU A 63 -4.63 11.75 -1.70
CA GLU A 63 -6.06 11.84 -1.44
C GLU A 63 -6.40 11.26 -0.06
N GLN A 64 -5.98 10.03 0.24
CA GLN A 64 -6.30 9.39 1.51
C GLN A 64 -5.65 10.09 2.71
N ARG A 65 -4.40 10.52 2.60
CA ARG A 65 -3.75 11.25 3.69
C ARG A 65 -4.41 12.60 3.96
N SER A 66 -5.03 13.24 2.97
CA SER A 66 -5.77 14.48 3.18
C SER A 66 -7.06 14.27 3.98
N HIS A 67 -7.72 13.14 3.78
CA HIS A 67 -8.92 12.76 4.53
C HIS A 67 -8.61 12.36 5.99
N SER A 68 -7.39 11.92 6.27
CA SER A 68 -6.93 11.57 7.62
C SER A 68 -6.37 12.75 8.42
N GLN A 69 -6.41 13.97 7.86
CA GLN A 69 -6.00 15.18 8.57
C GLN A 69 -7.12 15.68 9.49
N GLY A 70 -6.73 16.22 10.67
CA GLY A 70 -7.63 16.80 11.65
C GLY A 70 -7.65 16.02 12.96
N ASP A 71 -8.43 16.54 13.92
CA ASP A 71 -8.35 16.12 15.32
C ASP A 71 -9.41 15.08 15.69
N ASN A 72 -10.16 14.56 14.70
CA ASN A 72 -11.19 13.56 14.95
C ASN A 72 -10.56 12.14 15.01
N PRO A 73 -10.64 11.44 16.17
CA PRO A 73 -10.05 10.12 16.34
C PRO A 73 -10.52 9.10 15.30
N LYS A 74 -11.82 9.11 14.97
CA LYS A 74 -12.38 8.19 13.97
C LYS A 74 -11.79 8.41 12.59
N ASN A 75 -11.64 9.66 12.16
CA ASN A 75 -11.09 9.98 10.84
C ASN A 75 -9.61 9.57 10.76
N LEU A 76 -8.85 9.75 11.82
CA LEU A 76 -7.45 9.37 11.89
C LEU A 76 -7.29 7.85 11.83
N ILE A 77 -8.10 7.09 12.57
CA ILE A 77 -8.13 5.63 12.52
C ILE A 77 -8.52 5.13 11.11
N LEU A 78 -9.59 5.68 10.54
CA LEU A 78 -10.00 5.33 9.17
C LEU A 78 -8.93 5.70 8.13
N GLY A 79 -8.20 6.80 8.33
CA GLY A 79 -7.11 7.21 7.47
C GLY A 79 -5.98 6.18 7.41
N ILE A 80 -5.59 5.60 8.55
CA ILE A 80 -4.59 4.52 8.60
C ILE A 80 -5.05 3.32 7.77
N PHE A 81 -6.32 2.93 7.87
CA PHE A 81 -6.87 1.82 7.08
C PHE A 81 -6.92 2.15 5.59
N SER A 82 -7.35 3.36 5.24
CA SER A 82 -7.40 3.80 3.84
C SER A 82 -6.01 3.83 3.20
N ILE A 83 -4.99 4.25 3.91
CA ILE A 83 -3.60 4.19 3.42
C ILE A 83 -3.14 2.74 3.27
N TYR A 84 -3.46 1.84 4.21
CA TYR A 84 -3.15 0.42 4.04
C TYR A 84 -3.80 -0.16 2.77
N GLU A 85 -5.05 0.22 2.45
CA GLU A 85 -5.70 -0.20 1.21
C GLU A 85 -4.94 0.30 -0.03
N VAL A 86 -4.46 1.55 -0.03
CA VAL A 86 -3.62 2.08 -1.12
C VAL A 86 -2.32 1.28 -1.23
N LEU A 87 -1.63 1.01 -0.12
CA LEU A 87 -0.43 0.16 -0.12
C LEU A 87 -0.73 -1.23 -0.69
N TRP A 88 -1.86 -1.81 -0.32
CA TRP A 88 -2.29 -3.12 -0.82
C TRP A 88 -2.57 -3.11 -2.33
N ASP A 89 -3.22 -2.07 -2.84
CA ASP A 89 -3.58 -1.97 -4.26
C ASP A 89 -2.37 -1.79 -5.17
N TYR A 90 -1.29 -1.19 -4.67
CA TYR A 90 -0.03 -0.99 -5.39
C TYR A 90 1.13 -1.82 -4.83
N ARG A 91 0.83 -2.92 -4.13
CA ARG A 91 1.78 -3.70 -3.33
C ARG A 91 2.99 -4.24 -4.07
N TYR A 92 2.92 -4.44 -5.39
CA TYR A 92 4.08 -4.89 -6.16
C TYR A 92 5.25 -3.90 -6.13
N LEU A 93 4.95 -2.59 -5.97
CA LEU A 93 5.96 -1.53 -5.86
C LEU A 93 6.82 -1.63 -4.58
N MET A 94 6.34 -2.38 -3.59
CA MET A 94 6.95 -2.51 -2.27
C MET A 94 7.59 -3.89 -2.05
N ARG A 95 7.65 -4.72 -3.11
CA ARG A 95 8.26 -6.04 -3.04
C ARG A 95 9.77 -5.97 -3.19
N ASP A 96 10.49 -6.78 -2.42
CA ASP A 96 11.95 -6.89 -2.50
C ASP A 96 12.43 -7.23 -3.92
N SER A 97 11.70 -8.10 -4.63
CA SER A 97 12.02 -8.46 -6.03
C SER A 97 11.92 -7.27 -6.97
N PHE A 98 10.95 -6.38 -6.75
CA PHE A 98 10.80 -5.18 -7.55
C PHE A 98 11.84 -4.11 -7.22
N GLU A 99 12.22 -3.98 -5.96
CA GLU A 99 13.31 -3.11 -5.53
C GLU A 99 14.63 -3.53 -6.18
N GLN A 100 14.94 -4.83 -6.17
CA GLN A 100 16.11 -5.37 -6.86
C GLN A 100 16.09 -5.06 -8.36
N PHE A 101 14.94 -5.21 -9.03
CA PHE A 101 14.79 -4.85 -10.45
C PHE A 101 14.99 -3.34 -10.68
N SER A 102 14.39 -2.50 -9.84
CA SER A 102 14.44 -1.04 -10.01
C SER A 102 15.83 -0.46 -9.83
N SER A 103 16.72 -1.14 -9.10
CA SER A 103 18.10 -0.72 -8.88
C SER A 103 18.90 -0.59 -10.18
N ASP A 104 18.55 -1.36 -11.21
CA ASP A 104 19.15 -1.28 -12.55
C ASP A 104 18.70 -0.02 -13.34
N PHE A 105 17.69 0.71 -12.83
CA PHE A 105 17.11 1.90 -13.45
C PHE A 105 17.14 3.10 -12.50
N PRO A 106 18.23 3.88 -12.44
CA PRO A 106 18.44 4.93 -11.43
C PRO A 106 17.29 5.95 -11.33
N GLY A 107 16.67 6.32 -12.46
CA GLY A 107 15.54 7.24 -12.47
C GLY A 107 14.25 6.65 -11.86
N LEU A 108 14.04 5.36 -11.99
CA LEU A 108 12.93 4.64 -11.39
C LEU A 108 13.19 4.41 -9.90
N ASN A 109 14.40 3.96 -9.57
CA ASN A 109 14.81 3.75 -8.19
C ASN A 109 14.62 5.00 -7.34
N LYS A 110 15.10 6.15 -7.82
CA LYS A 110 14.90 7.44 -7.12
C LYS A 110 13.43 7.77 -6.84
N LYS A 111 12.52 7.42 -7.76
CA LYS A 111 11.08 7.65 -7.55
C LYS A 111 10.52 6.71 -6.48
N ILE A 112 10.98 5.46 -6.43
CA ILE A 112 10.59 4.46 -5.44
C ILE A 112 11.14 4.84 -4.05
N ASP A 113 12.40 5.25 -3.96
CA ASP A 113 12.99 5.76 -2.72
C ASP A 113 12.22 6.97 -2.19
N GLY A 114 11.86 7.91 -3.08
CA GLY A 114 11.02 9.04 -2.73
C GLY A 114 9.65 8.65 -2.21
N MET A 115 8.99 7.68 -2.86
CA MET A 115 7.72 7.12 -2.42
C MET A 115 7.84 6.49 -1.03
N ASN A 116 8.86 5.66 -0.81
CA ASN A 116 9.10 5.01 0.48
C ASN A 116 9.34 6.05 1.58
N SER A 117 10.13 7.08 1.31
CA SER A 117 10.41 8.16 2.26
C SER A 117 9.13 8.95 2.61
N GLU A 118 8.26 9.23 1.63
CA GLU A 118 6.97 9.90 1.89
C GLU A 118 6.04 9.06 2.78
N ILE A 119 6.04 7.73 2.61
CA ILE A 119 5.27 6.80 3.46
C ILE A 119 5.82 6.79 4.89
N ASP A 120 7.15 6.72 5.04
CA ASP A 120 7.81 6.67 6.35
C ASP A 120 7.54 7.95 7.15
N GLU A 121 7.70 9.10 6.51
CA GLU A 121 7.43 10.40 7.12
C GLU A 121 5.96 10.54 7.51
N TRP A 122 5.04 10.14 6.64
CA TRP A 122 3.61 10.16 6.94
C TRP A 122 3.28 9.25 8.13
N ALA A 123 3.80 8.03 8.16
CA ALA A 123 3.52 7.08 9.25
C ALA A 123 4.00 7.63 10.60
N LYS A 124 5.23 8.17 10.65
CA LYS A 124 5.79 8.77 11.86
C LYS A 124 4.98 9.98 12.33
N ASN A 125 4.70 10.91 11.43
CA ASN A 125 3.94 12.12 11.76
C ASN A 125 2.51 11.79 12.22
N THR A 126 1.87 10.79 11.63
CA THR A 126 0.52 10.35 12.01
C THR A 126 0.51 9.75 13.41
N ILE A 127 1.52 8.96 13.79
CA ILE A 127 1.63 8.37 15.14
C ILE A 127 1.90 9.44 16.19
N ILE A 128 2.79 10.41 15.90
CA ILE A 128 3.05 11.54 16.78
C ILE A 128 1.78 12.36 16.97
N HIS A 129 1.08 12.69 15.89
CA HIS A 129 -0.17 13.44 15.96
C HIS A 129 -1.25 12.70 16.77
N ALA A 130 -1.42 11.40 16.55
CA ALA A 130 -2.35 10.58 17.33
C ALA A 130 -2.00 10.55 18.85
N LYS A 131 -0.72 10.58 19.19
CA LYS A 131 -0.27 10.71 20.58
C LYS A 131 -0.62 12.10 21.16
N ASP A 132 -0.33 13.17 20.42
CA ASP A 132 -0.58 14.54 20.86
C ASP A 132 -2.07 14.80 21.10
N LEU A 133 -2.94 14.15 20.34
CA LEU A 133 -4.39 14.16 20.51
C LEU A 133 -4.90 13.23 21.64
N GLY A 134 -4.04 12.45 22.28
CA GLY A 134 -4.43 11.48 23.31
C GLY A 134 -5.16 10.24 22.76
N ILE A 135 -5.16 10.04 21.44
CA ILE A 135 -5.71 8.84 20.77
C ILE A 135 -4.82 7.63 21.10
N LEU A 136 -3.50 7.84 21.08
CA LEU A 136 -2.50 6.84 21.46
C LEU A 136 -1.78 7.25 22.75
N HIS A 137 -1.82 6.39 23.76
CA HIS A 137 -1.09 6.52 25.02
C HIS A 137 0.26 5.80 24.90
N ILE A 138 1.19 6.40 24.18
CA ILE A 138 2.50 5.84 23.85
C ILE A 138 3.61 6.70 24.43
N LYS A 139 4.72 6.07 24.87
CA LYS A 139 5.93 6.78 25.29
C LYS A 139 6.74 7.23 24.08
N ASP A 140 7.46 8.34 24.17
CA ASP A 140 8.34 8.81 23.10
C ASP A 140 9.39 7.77 22.70
N SER A 141 9.89 6.98 23.66
CA SER A 141 10.84 5.90 23.42
C SER A 141 10.30 4.78 22.52
N ASP A 142 8.99 4.63 22.40
CA ASP A 142 8.35 3.51 21.74
C ASP A 142 7.82 3.89 20.34
N ILE A 143 7.81 5.20 20.01
CA ILE A 143 7.28 5.71 18.73
C ILE A 143 7.97 5.07 17.55
N ASP A 144 9.31 5.11 17.49
CA ASP A 144 10.06 4.59 16.36
C ASP A 144 9.81 3.09 16.18
N SER A 145 9.73 2.30 17.25
CA SER A 145 9.43 0.86 17.17
C SER A 145 8.03 0.57 16.62
N ILE A 146 7.03 1.37 17.01
CA ILE A 146 5.65 1.20 16.51
C ILE A 146 5.57 1.60 15.04
N VAL A 147 6.27 2.66 14.63
CA VAL A 147 6.40 3.07 13.23
C VAL A 147 7.01 1.93 12.41
N GLU A 148 8.16 1.40 12.84
CA GLU A 148 8.85 0.30 12.15
C GLU A 148 7.96 -0.93 11.99
N ILE A 149 7.28 -1.38 13.07
CA ILE A 149 6.37 -2.53 13.00
C ILE A 149 5.23 -2.26 12.00
N SER A 150 4.68 -1.04 12.01
CA SER A 150 3.60 -0.65 11.09
C SER A 150 4.06 -0.67 9.63
N LEU A 151 5.27 -0.18 9.36
CA LEU A 151 5.88 -0.18 8.02
C LEU A 151 6.20 -1.59 7.53
N ILE A 152 6.73 -2.45 8.41
CA ILE A 152 6.97 -3.86 8.12
C ILE A 152 5.66 -4.56 7.73
N ILE A 153 4.58 -4.33 8.51
CA ILE A 153 3.26 -4.90 8.19
C ILE A 153 2.74 -4.31 6.86
N GLY A 154 2.83 -3.01 6.67
CA GLY A 154 2.30 -2.35 5.47
C GLY A 154 2.99 -2.78 4.18
N ARG A 155 4.31 -3.04 4.22
CA ARG A 155 5.12 -3.32 3.03
C ARG A 155 5.40 -4.80 2.80
N HIS A 156 5.80 -5.53 3.86
CA HIS A 156 6.33 -6.89 3.72
C HIS A 156 5.33 -8.00 4.09
N TRP A 157 4.17 -7.63 4.64
CA TRP A 157 3.12 -8.59 4.97
C TRP A 157 2.70 -9.42 3.77
N LEU A 158 2.63 -8.82 2.56
CA LEU A 158 2.16 -9.53 1.40
C LEU A 158 3.06 -10.72 1.06
N ASP A 159 4.37 -10.50 0.87
CA ASP A 159 5.29 -11.57 0.49
C ASP A 159 5.38 -12.65 1.57
N TYR A 160 5.41 -12.26 2.84
CA TYR A 160 5.32 -13.21 3.95
C TYR A 160 4.00 -14.00 3.91
N SER A 161 2.86 -13.31 3.75
CA SER A 161 1.55 -13.93 3.84
C SER A 161 1.27 -14.90 2.69
N MET A 162 1.70 -14.58 1.48
CA MET A 162 1.58 -15.46 0.30
C MET A 162 2.37 -16.76 0.49
N LYS A 163 3.58 -16.67 1.05
CA LYS A 163 4.40 -17.86 1.39
C LYS A 163 3.78 -18.66 2.53
N LYS A 164 3.26 -17.98 3.54
CA LYS A 164 2.68 -18.61 4.75
C LYS A 164 1.32 -19.23 4.51
N TYR A 165 0.50 -18.63 3.65
CA TYR A 165 -0.90 -19.00 3.39
C TYR A 165 -1.19 -19.13 1.88
N PRO A 166 -0.53 -20.04 1.15
CA PRO A 166 -0.57 -20.10 -0.32
C PRO A 166 -1.96 -20.43 -0.89
N SER A 167 -2.85 -21.01 -0.08
CA SER A 167 -4.21 -21.37 -0.48
C SER A 167 -5.28 -20.32 -0.12
N LYS A 168 -4.89 -19.21 0.52
CA LYS A 168 -5.84 -18.18 0.95
C LYS A 168 -6.03 -17.12 -0.12
N SER A 169 -7.25 -16.58 -0.20
CA SER A 169 -7.57 -15.49 -1.13
C SER A 169 -6.85 -14.18 -0.77
N ASN A 170 -6.65 -13.33 -1.76
CA ASN A 170 -6.12 -11.97 -1.56
C ASN A 170 -6.97 -11.17 -0.56
N THR A 171 -8.29 -11.32 -0.58
CA THR A 171 -9.21 -10.69 0.38
C THR A 171 -8.90 -11.12 1.81
N TYR A 172 -8.70 -12.42 2.04
CA TYR A 172 -8.31 -12.94 3.35
C TYR A 172 -6.97 -12.37 3.82
N LEU A 173 -5.97 -12.35 2.93
CA LEU A 173 -4.63 -11.86 3.27
C LEU A 173 -4.64 -10.37 3.59
N ARG A 174 -5.42 -9.57 2.84
CA ARG A 174 -5.61 -8.15 3.08
C ARG A 174 -6.24 -7.87 4.44
N LYS A 175 -7.39 -8.50 4.73
CA LYS A 175 -8.07 -8.38 6.04
C LYS A 175 -7.15 -8.79 7.19
N LYS A 176 -6.37 -9.85 7.02
CA LYS A 176 -5.42 -10.30 8.05
C LYS A 176 -4.29 -9.29 8.29
N GLY A 177 -3.79 -8.61 7.26
CA GLY A 177 -2.79 -7.54 7.41
C GLY A 177 -3.34 -6.33 8.17
N ILE A 178 -4.55 -5.87 7.83
CA ILE A 178 -5.23 -4.81 8.59
C ILE A 178 -5.37 -5.21 10.06
N ASN A 179 -5.78 -6.46 10.33
CA ASN A 179 -5.92 -6.97 11.69
C ASN A 179 -4.61 -6.98 12.48
N LEU A 180 -3.48 -7.19 11.81
CA LEU A 180 -2.15 -7.10 12.44
C LEU A 180 -1.79 -5.64 12.78
N LEU A 181 -2.10 -4.70 11.89
CA LEU A 181 -1.93 -3.26 12.17
C LEU A 181 -2.78 -2.83 13.36
N ILE A 182 -4.05 -3.21 13.40
CA ILE A 182 -4.94 -2.92 14.53
C ILE A 182 -4.33 -3.45 15.83
N LYS A 183 -3.90 -4.71 15.86
CA LYS A 183 -3.28 -5.33 17.05
C LYS A 183 -1.99 -4.65 17.48
N ASN A 184 -1.24 -4.05 16.54
CA ASN A 184 -0.06 -3.26 16.86
C ASN A 184 -0.40 -1.99 17.65
N PHE A 185 -1.51 -1.32 17.30
CA PHE A 185 -1.93 -0.08 17.96
C PHE A 185 -2.85 -0.29 19.16
N TYR A 186 -3.64 -1.36 19.18
CA TYR A 186 -4.70 -1.58 20.15
C TYR A 186 -4.27 -1.46 21.63
N PRO A 187 -3.09 -1.95 22.06
CA PRO A 187 -2.64 -1.82 23.44
C PRO A 187 -2.47 -0.35 23.88
N TYR A 188 -2.22 0.54 22.94
CA TYR A 188 -1.92 1.94 23.17
C TYR A 188 -3.12 2.87 22.98
N LEU A 189 -4.25 2.38 22.50
CA LEU A 189 -5.45 3.18 22.31
C LEU A 189 -6.05 3.62 23.66
N GLY A 190 -6.47 4.89 23.75
CA GLY A 190 -7.30 5.37 24.84
C GLY A 190 -8.70 4.72 24.85
N PRO A 191 -9.46 4.82 25.94
CA PRO A 191 -10.77 4.16 26.08
C PRO A 191 -11.73 4.49 24.94
N GLU A 192 -11.93 5.77 24.62
CA GLU A 192 -12.79 6.22 23.52
C GLU A 192 -12.33 5.69 22.17
N SER A 193 -11.02 5.72 21.92
CA SER A 193 -10.43 5.23 20.67
C SER A 193 -10.58 3.71 20.52
N LYS A 194 -10.60 2.96 21.63
CA LYS A 194 -10.91 1.52 21.63
C LYS A 194 -12.36 1.26 21.24
N GLU A 195 -13.31 2.00 21.81
CA GLU A 195 -14.72 1.89 21.44
C GLU A 195 -14.95 2.17 19.96
N ILE A 196 -14.31 3.19 19.42
CA ILE A 196 -14.35 3.50 17.99
C ILE A 196 -13.77 2.33 17.17
N MET A 197 -12.59 1.84 17.56
CA MET A 197 -11.93 0.72 16.86
C MET A 197 -12.79 -0.54 16.88
N ASP A 198 -13.36 -0.90 18.03
CA ASP A 198 -14.21 -2.08 18.18
C ASP A 198 -15.47 -1.95 17.34
N SER A 199 -16.10 -0.77 17.29
CA SER A 199 -17.27 -0.51 16.43
C SER A 199 -17.00 -0.66 14.94
N LEU A 200 -15.79 -0.32 14.50
CA LEU A 200 -15.36 -0.48 13.11
C LEU A 200 -15.03 -1.93 12.75
N TYR A 201 -14.62 -2.70 13.77
CA TYR A 201 -14.19 -4.09 13.61
C TYR A 201 -15.35 -5.09 13.63
N GLU A 202 -16.42 -4.81 14.40
CA GLU A 202 -17.61 -5.64 14.49
C GLU A 202 -18.52 -5.51 13.25
N SER A 203 -18.28 -4.51 12.41
CA SER A 203 -19.09 -4.20 11.23
C SER A 203 -18.67 -4.97 9.96
N ASP A 204 -17.63 -5.81 10.00
CA ASP A 204 -17.03 -6.60 8.92
C ASP A 204 -17.18 -8.12 9.14
#